data_1ecbd06dfb44d17dc710c38bd8b8d1d9
#
_entry.id   1ecbd06dfb44d17dc710c38bd8b8d1d9
#
_cell.length_a   1.000
_cell.length_b   1.000
_cell.length_c   1.000
_cell.angle_alpha   90.00
_cell.angle_beta   90.00
_cell.angle_gamma   90.00
#
_symmetry.space_group_name_H-M   'P 1'
#
loop_
_entity.id
_entity.type
_entity.pdbx_description
1 polymer ?
#
loop_
_entity_poly.entity_id
_entity_poly.type
_entity_poly.pdbx_seq_one_letter_code
_entity_poly.pdbx_strand_id
1 'polypeptide(L)'
;PATVVEGIADAAAFAEAVIGKPHTYDIPEQAYITKADAEAKKGILKMSACICCEGDRCLQCATVCENCVDSCPNRANVAIRMADGSHQIVHVDKMCNECGNCTQFCPYSSEPCHDKFTLFQTAEDMVDSHNAGVLFLGGDKVRVRTFGEPKDYDLSGKNDLPADLEKLIVTLRDKYSYLYL
;
A
#
# COMPACT_ATOMS: atom_id res chain seq x y z
N PRO A 1 -7.17 23.98 -18.45
CA PRO A 1 -5.79 23.82 -18.00
C PRO A 1 -5.03 22.89 -18.95
N ALA A 2 -3.79 23.27 -19.31
CA ALA A 2 -2.95 22.49 -20.22
C ALA A 2 -2.19 21.37 -19.49
N THR A 3 -2.11 21.46 -18.15
CA THR A 3 -1.42 20.48 -17.30
C THR A 3 -2.26 20.08 -16.09
N VAL A 4 -1.93 18.94 -15.51
CA VAL A 4 -2.56 18.47 -14.25
C VAL A 4 -2.34 19.48 -13.11
N VAL A 5 -1.15 20.08 -13.05
CA VAL A 5 -0.80 21.08 -12.03
C VAL A 5 -1.68 22.34 -12.15
N GLU A 6 -1.91 22.83 -13.36
CA GLU A 6 -2.84 23.95 -13.60
C GLU A 6 -4.27 23.59 -13.21
N GLY A 7 -4.73 22.38 -13.53
CA GLY A 7 -6.04 21.90 -13.11
C GLY A 7 -6.23 21.82 -11.60
N ILE A 8 -5.20 21.43 -10.88
CA ILE A 8 -5.21 21.42 -9.40
C ILE A 8 -5.23 22.86 -8.87
N ALA A 9 -4.43 23.77 -9.45
CA ALA A 9 -4.39 25.19 -9.06
C ALA A 9 -5.74 25.88 -9.28
N ASP A 10 -6.38 25.65 -10.44
CA ASP A 10 -7.71 26.18 -10.75
C ASP A 10 -8.78 25.66 -9.78
N ALA A 11 -8.75 24.36 -9.48
CA ALA A 11 -9.68 23.76 -8.51
C ALA A 11 -9.49 24.33 -7.10
N ALA A 12 -8.26 24.56 -6.70
CA ALA A 12 -7.91 25.17 -5.43
C ALA A 12 -8.41 26.62 -5.36
N ALA A 13 -8.15 27.42 -6.40
CA ALA A 13 -8.62 28.82 -6.48
C ALA A 13 -10.16 28.90 -6.43
N PHE A 14 -10.84 27.99 -7.10
CA PHE A 14 -12.31 27.89 -7.04
C PHE A 14 -12.81 27.54 -5.62
N ALA A 15 -12.19 26.58 -4.97
CA ALA A 15 -12.53 26.18 -3.61
C ALA A 15 -12.32 27.34 -2.62
N GLU A 16 -11.22 28.09 -2.73
CA GLU A 16 -10.95 29.29 -1.93
C GLU A 16 -12.01 30.37 -2.12
N ALA A 17 -12.43 30.59 -3.37
CA ALA A 17 -13.49 31.56 -3.68
C ALA A 17 -14.84 31.15 -3.06
N VAL A 18 -15.16 29.86 -3.02
CA VAL A 18 -16.41 29.34 -2.43
C VAL A 18 -16.36 29.43 -0.91
N ILE A 19 -15.22 29.09 -0.29
CA ILE A 19 -15.06 29.11 1.16
C ILE A 19 -14.90 30.53 1.70
N GLY A 20 -14.49 31.49 0.85
CA GLY A 20 -14.24 32.88 1.22
C GLY A 20 -12.99 33.06 2.09
N LYS A 21 -12.09 32.12 2.08
CA LYS A 21 -10.82 32.13 2.84
C LYS A 21 -9.67 31.63 1.97
N PRO A 22 -8.53 32.32 1.93
CA PRO A 22 -7.33 31.76 1.34
C PRO A 22 -6.89 30.54 2.14
N HIS A 23 -6.54 29.49 1.45
CA HIS A 23 -6.00 28.26 2.05
C HIS A 23 -4.48 28.28 1.91
N THR A 24 -3.78 28.14 3.02
CA THR A 24 -2.33 27.98 3.01
C THR A 24 -2.06 26.49 2.86
N TYR A 25 -1.51 26.10 1.72
CA TYR A 25 -1.05 24.72 1.51
C TYR A 25 0.26 24.53 2.26
N ASP A 26 0.25 23.68 3.26
CA ASP A 26 1.48 23.20 3.89
C ASP A 26 2.10 22.17 2.93
N ILE A 27 2.86 22.68 1.97
CA ILE A 27 3.63 21.81 1.07
C ILE A 27 4.83 21.36 1.90
N PRO A 28 4.88 20.11 2.35
CA PRO A 28 6.04 19.61 3.06
C PRO A 28 7.25 19.81 2.14
N GLU A 29 8.34 20.39 2.68
CA GLU A 29 9.61 20.45 1.96
C GLU A 29 9.90 19.06 1.42
N GLN A 30 9.77 18.90 0.11
CA GLN A 30 10.20 17.66 -0.53
C GLN A 30 11.72 17.64 -0.34
N ALA A 31 12.17 16.74 0.53
CA ALA A 31 13.57 16.34 0.52
C ALA A 31 13.85 15.82 -0.90
N TYR A 32 14.51 16.63 -1.70
CA TYR A 32 14.93 16.22 -3.03
C TYR A 32 15.79 14.99 -2.88
N ILE A 33 15.28 13.87 -3.40
CA ILE A 33 16.07 12.64 -3.49
C ILE A 33 17.25 12.97 -4.42
N THR A 34 18.44 12.98 -3.86
CA THR A 34 19.66 13.24 -4.65
C THR A 34 19.95 12.05 -5.54
N LYS A 35 20.75 12.28 -6.60
CA LYS A 35 21.25 11.17 -7.44
C LYS A 35 21.97 10.10 -6.60
N ALA A 36 22.70 10.53 -5.55
CA ALA A 36 23.39 9.63 -4.64
C ALA A 36 22.42 8.73 -3.85
N ASP A 37 21.28 9.27 -3.41
CA ASP A 37 20.24 8.49 -2.71
C ASP A 37 19.62 7.45 -3.65
N ALA A 38 19.38 7.82 -4.91
CA ALA A 38 18.86 6.89 -5.91
C ALA A 38 19.87 5.80 -6.28
N GLU A 39 21.15 6.13 -6.34
CA GLU A 39 22.25 5.17 -6.58
C GLU A 39 22.48 4.26 -5.39
N ALA A 40 22.37 4.76 -4.16
CA ALA A 40 22.43 3.98 -2.93
C ALA A 40 21.29 2.96 -2.86
N LYS A 41 20.07 3.36 -3.25
CA LYS A 41 18.93 2.43 -3.37
C LYS A 41 19.22 1.30 -4.38
N LYS A 42 19.81 1.59 -5.53
CA LYS A 42 20.18 0.58 -6.53
C LYS A 42 21.21 -0.42 -5.99
N GLY A 43 22.16 0.02 -5.18
CA GLY A 43 23.18 -0.84 -4.59
C GLY A 43 22.66 -1.87 -3.59
N ILE A 44 21.45 -1.68 -3.08
CA ILE A 44 20.82 -2.56 -2.09
C ILE A 44 20.02 -3.69 -2.76
N LEU A 45 19.70 -3.58 -4.04
CA LEU A 45 19.00 -4.59 -4.83
C LEU A 45 19.88 -5.79 -5.11
N LYS A 46 20.08 -6.65 -4.12
CA LYS A 46 20.70 -7.97 -4.33
C LYS A 46 19.62 -8.91 -4.86
N MET A 47 19.74 -9.29 -6.11
CA MET A 47 18.93 -10.38 -6.65
C MET A 47 19.29 -11.67 -5.95
N SER A 48 18.30 -12.37 -5.42
CA SER A 48 18.47 -13.73 -4.92
C SER A 48 18.57 -14.69 -6.11
N ALA A 49 19.38 -15.74 -5.99
CA ALA A 49 19.45 -16.80 -7.00
C ALA A 49 18.23 -17.74 -6.97
N CYS A 50 17.29 -17.53 -6.05
CA CYS A 50 16.10 -18.37 -5.86
C CYS A 50 14.84 -17.60 -6.25
N ILE A 51 14.11 -18.08 -7.28
CA ILE A 51 12.87 -17.47 -7.76
C ILE A 51 11.78 -17.48 -6.68
N CYS A 52 11.69 -18.52 -5.87
CA CYS A 52 10.74 -18.59 -4.75
C CYS A 52 11.06 -17.53 -3.67
N CYS A 53 12.32 -17.22 -3.43
CA CYS A 53 12.72 -16.19 -2.47
C CYS A 53 12.42 -14.77 -2.98
N GLU A 54 12.31 -14.58 -4.29
CA GLU A 54 11.91 -13.29 -4.86
C GLU A 54 10.41 -13.00 -4.70
N GLY A 55 9.56 -14.03 -4.76
CA GLY A 55 8.14 -13.91 -4.40
C GLY A 55 7.96 -13.49 -2.93
N ASP A 56 8.69 -14.13 -2.03
CA ASP A 56 8.66 -13.78 -0.60
C ASP A 56 9.15 -12.34 -0.33
N ARG A 57 10.11 -11.85 -1.13
CA ARG A 57 10.56 -10.45 -1.05
C ARG A 57 9.47 -9.44 -1.35
N CYS A 58 8.52 -9.76 -2.21
CA CYS A 58 7.37 -8.88 -2.46
C CYS A 58 6.49 -8.69 -1.23
N LEU A 59 6.40 -9.67 -0.35
CA LEU A 59 5.70 -9.56 0.94
C LEU A 59 6.54 -8.76 1.97
N GLN A 60 7.86 -8.73 1.80
CA GLN A 60 8.81 -8.07 2.69
C GLN A 60 9.48 -6.86 2.04
N CYS A 61 8.83 -6.20 1.10
CA CYS A 61 9.42 -5.08 0.34
C CYS A 61 9.58 -3.84 1.24
N ALA A 62 10.50 -3.96 2.20
CA ALA A 62 10.88 -2.90 3.11
C ALA A 62 11.90 -2.01 2.43
N THR A 63 11.56 -0.79 2.09
CA THR A 63 12.45 0.33 1.74
C THR A 63 13.19 0.30 0.40
N VAL A 64 13.12 -0.78 -0.38
CA VAL A 64 14.06 -0.94 -1.50
C VAL A 64 13.44 -0.66 -2.86
N CYS A 65 12.16 -0.99 -3.07
CA CYS A 65 11.53 -0.83 -4.37
C CYS A 65 10.03 -0.54 -4.17
N GLU A 66 9.59 0.60 -4.59
CA GLU A 66 8.18 0.99 -4.59
C GLU A 66 7.61 1.10 -6.02
N ASN A 67 8.23 0.43 -7.00
CA ASN A 67 7.81 0.52 -8.40
C ASN A 67 6.33 0.15 -8.61
N CYS A 68 5.82 -0.83 -7.86
CA CYS A 68 4.41 -1.20 -7.94
C CYS A 68 3.48 -0.12 -7.34
N VAL A 69 3.96 0.71 -6.42
CA VAL A 69 3.23 1.88 -5.90
C VAL A 69 3.24 2.99 -6.94
N ASP A 70 4.43 3.31 -7.47
CA ASP A 70 4.62 4.43 -8.39
C ASP A 70 3.97 4.19 -9.75
N SER A 71 4.03 2.95 -10.26
CA SER A 71 3.46 2.59 -11.56
C SER A 71 1.94 2.36 -11.53
N CYS A 72 1.31 2.28 -10.35
CA CYS A 72 -0.12 2.01 -10.26
C CYS A 72 -0.94 3.28 -10.55
N PRO A 73 -1.69 3.34 -11.67
CA PRO A 73 -2.48 4.51 -12.03
C PRO A 73 -3.63 4.76 -11.04
N ASN A 74 -4.15 3.69 -10.45
CA ASN A 74 -5.27 3.75 -9.51
C ASN A 74 -4.82 3.84 -8.04
N ARG A 75 -3.51 3.90 -7.77
CA ARG A 75 -2.95 3.92 -6.41
C ARG A 75 -3.38 2.73 -5.55
N ALA A 76 -3.67 1.60 -6.16
CA ALA A 76 -4.09 0.39 -5.47
C ALA A 76 -2.96 -0.26 -4.64
N ASN A 77 -1.71 -0.04 -4.99
CA ASN A 77 -0.57 -0.44 -4.17
C ASN A 77 -0.12 0.74 -3.30
N VAL A 78 -0.09 0.56 -2.00
CA VAL A 78 0.18 1.62 -1.03
C VAL A 78 1.35 1.23 -0.11
N ALA A 79 2.33 2.12 0.01
CA ALA A 79 3.43 1.96 0.97
C ALA A 79 2.96 2.34 2.38
N ILE A 80 2.85 1.35 3.25
CA ILE A 80 2.46 1.51 4.66
C ILE A 80 3.72 1.72 5.48
N ARG A 81 3.83 2.87 6.14
CA ARG A 81 4.94 3.19 7.03
C ARG A 81 4.72 2.59 8.40
N MET A 82 5.62 1.72 8.81
CA MET A 82 5.61 1.08 10.11
C MET A 82 6.26 1.97 11.18
N ALA A 83 5.98 1.67 12.45
CA ALA A 83 6.50 2.46 13.58
C ALA A 83 8.03 2.39 13.73
N ASP A 84 8.65 1.32 13.24
CA ASP A 84 10.10 1.10 13.25
C ASP A 84 10.83 1.78 12.06
N GLY A 85 10.08 2.54 11.24
CA GLY A 85 10.60 3.21 10.05
C GLY A 85 10.68 2.33 8.79
N SER A 86 10.34 1.05 8.88
CA SER A 86 10.20 0.18 7.71
C SER A 86 8.93 0.50 6.93
N HIS A 87 8.88 0.04 5.68
CA HIS A 87 7.70 0.13 4.84
C HIS A 87 7.20 -1.26 4.47
N GLN A 88 5.89 -1.40 4.38
CA GLN A 88 5.23 -2.57 3.81
C GLN A 88 4.30 -2.13 2.68
N ILE A 89 4.35 -2.83 1.56
CA ILE A 89 3.40 -2.57 0.47
C ILE A 89 2.14 -3.39 0.69
N VAL A 90 1.01 -2.70 0.69
CA VAL A 90 -0.33 -3.32 0.79
C VAL A 90 -1.08 -3.03 -0.51
N HIS A 91 -1.75 -4.04 -1.02
CA HIS A 91 -2.66 -3.91 -2.14
C HIS A 91 -4.08 -3.61 -1.64
N VAL A 92 -4.75 -2.63 -2.24
CA VAL A 92 -6.14 -2.28 -1.92
C VAL A 92 -7.02 -2.79 -3.06
N ASP A 93 -7.74 -3.86 -2.82
CA ASP A 93 -8.50 -4.60 -3.82
C ASP A 93 -9.46 -3.72 -4.63
N LYS A 94 -10.34 -3.01 -3.94
CA LYS A 94 -11.34 -2.12 -4.57
C LYS A 94 -10.76 -1.03 -5.46
N MET A 95 -9.52 -0.63 -5.25
CA MET A 95 -8.85 0.38 -6.07
C MET A 95 -8.21 -0.23 -7.32
N CYS A 96 -8.06 -1.54 -7.38
CA CYS A 96 -7.42 -2.24 -8.48
C CYS A 96 -8.39 -2.46 -9.64
N ASN A 97 -7.91 -2.25 -10.85
CA ASN A 97 -8.61 -2.63 -12.08
C ASN A 97 -7.83 -3.67 -12.91
N GLU A 98 -6.87 -4.35 -12.26
CA GLU A 98 -6.06 -5.43 -12.84
C GLU A 98 -5.37 -5.04 -14.18
N CYS A 99 -4.95 -3.78 -14.31
CA CYS A 99 -4.34 -3.25 -15.53
C CYS A 99 -2.96 -3.83 -15.85
N GLY A 100 -2.33 -4.58 -14.95
CA GLY A 100 -1.04 -5.24 -15.12
C GLY A 100 0.20 -4.33 -15.04
N ASN A 101 0.05 -3.01 -14.87
CA ASN A 101 1.20 -2.10 -14.83
C ASN A 101 2.19 -2.45 -13.70
N CYS A 102 1.70 -2.80 -12.52
CA CYS A 102 2.56 -3.16 -11.40
C CYS A 102 3.40 -4.42 -11.69
N THR A 103 2.84 -5.38 -12.43
CA THR A 103 3.54 -6.58 -12.91
C THR A 103 4.57 -6.22 -13.97
N GLN A 104 4.18 -5.41 -14.95
CA GLN A 104 5.06 -5.01 -16.07
C GLN A 104 6.31 -4.25 -15.60
N PHE A 105 6.16 -3.40 -14.59
CA PHE A 105 7.26 -2.59 -14.03
C PHE A 105 7.94 -3.24 -12.82
N CYS A 106 7.56 -4.46 -12.44
CA CYS A 106 8.21 -5.15 -11.34
C CYS A 106 9.60 -5.68 -11.75
N PRO A 107 10.69 -5.23 -11.12
CA PRO A 107 12.04 -5.70 -11.47
C PRO A 107 12.32 -7.14 -11.02
N TYR A 108 11.39 -7.75 -10.28
CA TYR A 108 11.52 -9.09 -9.70
C TYR A 108 10.58 -10.12 -10.34
N SER A 109 9.92 -9.75 -11.43
CA SER A 109 8.96 -10.64 -12.12
C SER A 109 7.83 -11.13 -11.21
N SER A 110 7.40 -10.30 -10.25
CA SER A 110 6.27 -10.56 -9.36
C SER A 110 4.99 -9.95 -9.95
N GLU A 111 3.85 -10.43 -9.47
CA GLU A 111 2.51 -9.90 -9.75
C GLU A 111 1.96 -9.16 -8.52
N PRO A 112 2.36 -7.90 -8.27
CA PRO A 112 2.06 -7.22 -7.01
C PRO A 112 0.57 -7.12 -6.67
N CYS A 113 -0.33 -7.11 -7.65
CA CYS A 113 -1.78 -7.15 -7.41
C CYS A 113 -2.25 -8.49 -6.82
N HIS A 114 -1.47 -9.56 -6.96
CA HIS A 114 -1.75 -10.89 -6.42
C HIS A 114 -0.82 -11.28 -5.26
N ASP A 115 0.43 -10.85 -5.32
CA ASP A 115 1.46 -11.25 -4.35
C ASP A 115 1.47 -10.40 -3.07
N LYS A 116 0.94 -9.16 -3.12
CA LYS A 116 0.94 -8.28 -1.96
C LYS A 116 -0.19 -8.62 -0.99
N PHE A 117 0.09 -8.43 0.30
CA PHE A 117 -0.96 -8.52 1.32
C PHE A 117 -2.08 -7.54 0.97
N THR A 118 -3.30 -8.05 0.86
CA THR A 118 -4.43 -7.33 0.28
C THR A 118 -5.37 -6.83 1.35
N LEU A 119 -5.80 -5.59 1.22
CA LEU A 119 -6.86 -4.98 2.01
C LEU A 119 -8.16 -5.10 1.24
N PHE A 120 -9.07 -5.94 1.76
CA PHE A 120 -10.41 -6.14 1.22
C PHE A 120 -11.40 -5.20 1.87
N GLN A 121 -12.47 -4.85 1.17
CA GLN A 121 -13.53 -4.02 1.72
C GLN A 121 -14.80 -4.78 2.01
N THR A 122 -15.05 -5.85 1.27
CA THR A 122 -16.19 -6.72 1.49
C THR A 122 -15.78 -8.18 1.64
N ALA A 123 -16.70 -8.99 2.17
CA ALA A 123 -16.48 -10.43 2.26
C ALA A 123 -16.50 -11.09 0.88
N GLU A 124 -17.27 -10.55 -0.04
CA GLU A 124 -17.37 -10.99 -1.43
C GLU A 124 -16.04 -10.78 -2.14
N ASP A 125 -15.41 -9.60 -2.02
CA ASP A 125 -14.08 -9.33 -2.59
C ASP A 125 -13.05 -10.34 -2.11
N MET A 126 -13.10 -10.69 -0.81
CA MET A 126 -12.20 -11.70 -0.26
C MET A 126 -12.49 -13.11 -0.79
N VAL A 127 -13.73 -13.46 -1.06
CA VAL A 127 -14.11 -14.77 -1.62
C VAL A 127 -13.67 -14.89 -3.07
N ASP A 128 -13.83 -13.83 -3.85
CA ASP A 128 -13.48 -13.79 -5.27
C ASP A 128 -11.96 -13.73 -5.52
N SER A 129 -11.18 -13.45 -4.50
CA SER A 129 -9.72 -13.37 -4.55
C SER A 129 -9.06 -14.58 -3.86
N HIS A 130 -7.84 -14.91 -4.29
CA HIS A 130 -6.96 -15.90 -3.64
C HIS A 130 -5.85 -15.25 -2.80
N ASN A 131 -5.74 -13.92 -2.81
CA ASN A 131 -4.68 -13.19 -2.15
C ASN A 131 -4.72 -13.39 -0.62
N ALA A 132 -3.54 -13.44 0.00
CA ALA A 132 -3.43 -13.22 1.43
C ALA A 132 -3.88 -11.79 1.75
N GLY A 133 -4.63 -11.60 2.83
CA GLY A 133 -5.14 -10.25 3.10
C GLY A 133 -5.99 -10.15 4.35
N VAL A 134 -6.51 -8.96 4.56
CA VAL A 134 -7.35 -8.61 5.72
C VAL A 134 -8.62 -7.90 5.28
N LEU A 135 -9.71 -8.20 5.97
CA LEU A 135 -10.98 -7.50 5.94
C LEU A 135 -11.30 -7.00 7.36
N PHE A 136 -11.56 -5.71 7.52
CA PHE A 136 -12.01 -5.13 8.79
C PHE A 136 -13.51 -5.36 8.97
N LEU A 137 -13.89 -6.01 10.07
CA LEU A 137 -15.28 -6.35 10.38
C LEU A 137 -15.94 -5.31 11.30
N GLY A 138 -15.18 -4.32 11.73
CA GLY A 138 -15.59 -3.27 12.65
C GLY A 138 -15.01 -3.42 14.06
N GLY A 139 -14.68 -2.31 14.69
CA GLY A 139 -13.96 -2.29 15.96
C GLY A 139 -12.60 -2.97 15.85
N ASP A 140 -12.31 -3.87 16.78
CA ASP A 140 -11.05 -4.64 16.81
C ASP A 140 -11.14 -6.00 16.10
N LYS A 141 -12.25 -6.27 15.40
CA LYS A 141 -12.45 -7.54 14.71
C LYS A 141 -12.01 -7.49 13.27
N VAL A 142 -11.23 -8.47 12.87
CA VAL A 142 -10.69 -8.62 11.51
C VAL A 142 -10.83 -10.05 11.02
N ARG A 143 -11.02 -10.20 9.73
CA ARG A 143 -10.89 -11.49 9.02
C ARG A 143 -9.58 -11.48 8.27
N VAL A 144 -8.74 -12.47 8.52
CA VAL A 144 -7.41 -12.56 7.92
C VAL A 144 -7.26 -13.89 7.18
N ARG A 145 -6.77 -13.82 5.95
CA ARG A 145 -6.32 -14.98 5.19
C ARG A 145 -4.81 -14.86 4.96
N THR A 146 -4.07 -15.84 5.44
CA THR A 146 -2.63 -15.99 5.16
C THR A 146 -2.40 -17.10 4.15
N PHE A 147 -2.69 -18.33 4.57
CA PHE A 147 -2.66 -19.53 3.74
C PHE A 147 -3.93 -20.35 4.00
N GLY A 148 -4.65 -20.70 2.94
CA GLY A 148 -5.90 -21.45 3.04
C GLY A 148 -7.12 -20.58 3.41
N GLU A 149 -7.98 -21.11 4.27
CA GLU A 149 -9.24 -20.49 4.62
C GLU A 149 -9.05 -19.26 5.55
N PRO A 150 -9.84 -18.21 5.36
CA PRO A 150 -9.80 -17.02 6.21
C PRO A 150 -10.29 -17.35 7.63
N LYS A 151 -9.70 -16.68 8.63
CA LYS A 151 -10.09 -16.78 10.04
C LYS A 151 -10.37 -15.42 10.63
N ASP A 152 -11.31 -15.39 11.58
CA ASP A 152 -11.65 -14.17 12.32
C ASP A 152 -10.78 -14.05 13.58
N TYR A 153 -10.27 -12.84 13.83
CA TYR A 153 -9.44 -12.49 14.96
C TYR A 153 -9.98 -11.26 15.68
N ASP A 154 -9.66 -11.18 16.97
CA ASP A 154 -9.92 -10.00 17.80
C ASP A 154 -8.56 -9.39 18.21
N LEU A 155 -8.30 -8.17 17.75
CA LEU A 155 -7.05 -7.45 17.99
C LEU A 155 -6.97 -6.86 19.41
N SER A 156 -8.09 -6.83 20.16
CA SER A 156 -8.11 -6.33 21.55
C SER A 156 -7.56 -7.35 22.55
N GLY A 157 -7.47 -8.62 22.15
CA GLY A 157 -7.07 -9.73 22.98
C GLY A 157 -5.83 -10.45 22.49
N LYS A 158 -5.46 -11.50 23.23
CA LYS A 158 -4.38 -12.39 22.77
C LYS A 158 -4.88 -13.22 21.60
N ASN A 159 -4.16 -13.16 20.49
CA ASN A 159 -4.45 -13.91 19.28
C ASN A 159 -3.21 -14.69 18.82
N ASP A 160 -3.34 -15.52 17.82
CA ASP A 160 -2.28 -16.37 17.25
C ASP A 160 -1.76 -15.85 15.90
N LEU A 161 -2.02 -14.57 15.58
CA LEU A 161 -1.44 -13.93 14.40
C LEU A 161 0.08 -13.80 14.54
N PRO A 162 0.84 -13.97 13.45
CA PRO A 162 2.25 -13.60 13.44
C PRO A 162 2.44 -12.13 13.85
N ALA A 163 3.40 -11.88 14.75
CA ALA A 163 3.57 -10.56 15.36
C ALA A 163 3.75 -9.41 14.35
N ASP A 164 4.46 -9.66 13.24
CA ASP A 164 4.68 -8.62 12.22
C ASP A 164 3.42 -8.38 11.39
N LEU A 165 2.61 -9.41 11.16
CA LEU A 165 1.32 -9.27 10.49
C LEU A 165 0.32 -8.51 11.38
N GLU A 166 0.27 -8.84 12.68
CA GLU A 166 -0.55 -8.10 13.64
C GLU A 166 -0.18 -6.61 13.66
N LYS A 167 1.13 -6.29 13.72
CA LYS A 167 1.62 -4.90 13.66
C LYS A 167 1.16 -4.19 12.38
N LEU A 168 1.23 -4.86 11.23
CA LEU A 168 0.76 -4.30 9.97
C LEU A 168 -0.73 -4.01 10.02
N ILE A 169 -1.55 -4.97 10.46
CA ILE A 169 -3.02 -4.83 10.55
C ILE A 169 -3.40 -3.71 11.52
N VAL A 170 -2.77 -3.64 12.70
CA VAL A 170 -2.97 -2.56 13.66
C VAL A 170 -2.58 -1.20 13.07
N THR A 171 -1.46 -1.13 12.34
CA THR A 171 -1.04 0.11 11.66
C THR A 171 -2.05 0.53 10.60
N LEU A 172 -2.59 -0.40 9.82
CA LEU A 172 -3.66 -0.13 8.84
C LEU A 172 -4.91 0.44 9.53
N ARG A 173 -5.36 -0.19 10.62
CA ARG A 173 -6.52 0.27 11.40
C ARG A 173 -6.32 1.69 11.93
N ASP A 174 -5.18 1.96 12.54
CA ASP A 174 -4.96 3.18 13.30
C ASP A 174 -4.59 4.40 12.44
N LYS A 175 -3.90 4.17 11.32
CA LYS A 175 -3.34 5.26 10.49
C LYS A 175 -3.85 5.31 9.07
N TYR A 176 -4.40 4.22 8.56
CA TYR A 176 -4.76 4.08 7.15
C TYR A 176 -6.23 3.66 6.97
N SER A 177 -7.10 3.94 7.96
CA SER A 177 -8.52 3.57 7.92
C SER A 177 -9.25 4.11 6.68
N TYR A 178 -8.79 5.24 6.12
CA TYR A 178 -9.33 5.81 4.90
C TYR A 178 -9.20 4.92 3.65
N LEU A 179 -8.41 3.87 3.71
CA LEU A 179 -8.26 2.92 2.60
C LEU A 179 -9.41 1.90 2.51
N TYR A 180 -10.21 1.75 3.59
CA TYR A 180 -11.29 0.76 3.67
C TYR A 180 -12.62 1.31 4.21
N LEU A 181 -12.72 2.62 4.42
CA LEU A 181 -13.96 3.31 4.82
C LEU A 181 -14.83 3.63 3.60
#